data_5e93936c5136c1b5f4b00d1a82dd59a0
#
_entry.id   5e93936c5136c1b5f4b00d1a82dd59a0
#
_cell.length_a   1.000
_cell.length_b   1.000
_cell.length_c   1.000
_cell.angle_alpha   90.00
_cell.angle_beta   90.00
_cell.angle_gamma   90.00
#
_symmetry.space_group_name_H-M   'P 1'
#
loop_
_entity.id
_entity.type
_entity.pdbx_description
1 polymer ?
#
loop_
_entity_poly.entity_id
_entity_poly.type
_entity_poly.pdbx_seq_one_letter_code
_entity_poly.pdbx_strand_id
1 'polypeptide(L)'
;MVNKILDSVTIQLGKTFGTGYRYYVENVKQDLQTPCFTIDMLQPLERSRSKVLYDRTMPVVIHYFNDNQNTLKKDSYEMAERVIECLEYLPVDNALIRGENIKWLMVNDVLEIFITYRFTTTKVVDVEDSMTDLNQANINTR
;
A
#
# COMPACT_ATOMS: atom_id res chain seq x y z
N MET A 1 3.47 -9.55 3.11
CA MET A 1 3.40 -8.71 1.90
C MET A 1 2.79 -7.35 2.16
N VAL A 2 1.74 -7.25 2.97
CA VAL A 2 1.13 -5.96 3.34
C VAL A 2 2.17 -5.00 3.92
N ASN A 3 2.96 -5.45 4.88
CA ASN A 3 3.98 -4.60 5.50
C ASN A 3 5.03 -4.14 4.50
N LYS A 4 5.39 -4.98 3.54
CA LYS A 4 6.35 -4.60 2.50
C LYS A 4 5.82 -3.47 1.62
N ILE A 5 4.54 -3.52 1.28
CA ILE A 5 3.89 -2.46 0.50
C ILE A 5 3.87 -1.16 1.31
N LEU A 6 3.43 -1.23 2.56
CA LEU A 6 3.38 -0.05 3.43
C LEU A 6 4.76 0.57 3.66
N ASP A 7 5.75 -0.27 3.89
CA ASP A 7 7.13 0.18 4.08
C ASP A 7 7.66 0.86 2.81
N SER A 8 7.40 0.27 1.66
CA SER A 8 7.85 0.84 0.38
C SER A 8 7.18 2.19 0.11
N VAL A 9 5.89 2.31 0.39
CA VAL A 9 5.18 3.59 0.26
C VAL A 9 5.81 4.64 1.16
N THR A 10 6.06 4.28 2.41
CA THR A 10 6.67 5.18 3.39
C THR A 10 8.06 5.64 2.95
N ILE A 11 8.88 4.71 2.46
CA ILE A 11 10.22 5.01 1.97
C ILE A 11 10.16 5.96 0.77
N GLN A 12 9.26 5.71 -0.18
CA GLN A 12 9.12 6.57 -1.35
C GLN A 12 8.65 7.98 -0.99
N LEU A 13 7.70 8.09 -0.08
CA LEU A 13 7.27 9.39 0.44
C LEU A 13 8.43 10.12 1.12
N GLY A 14 9.19 9.42 1.95
CA GLY A 14 10.32 9.99 2.65
C GLY A 14 11.42 10.48 1.70
N LYS A 15 11.68 9.76 0.64
CA LYS A 15 12.65 10.16 -0.39
C LYS A 15 12.20 11.41 -1.14
N THR A 16 10.91 11.54 -1.38
CA THR A 16 10.36 12.66 -2.16
C THR A 16 10.16 13.91 -1.31
N PHE A 17 9.64 13.77 -0.10
CA PHE A 17 9.25 14.89 0.75
C PHE A 17 10.24 15.20 1.87
N GLY A 18 11.06 14.22 2.26
CA GLY A 18 12.15 14.44 3.20
C GLY A 18 11.72 14.50 4.66
N THR A 19 12.54 15.14 5.48
CA THR A 19 12.41 15.12 6.94
C THR A 19 11.50 16.22 7.49
N GLY A 20 11.01 17.11 6.64
CA GLY A 20 10.08 18.16 7.05
C GLY A 20 8.68 17.67 7.35
N TYR A 21 8.39 16.42 7.03
CA TYR A 21 7.11 15.78 7.23
C TYR A 21 7.25 14.57 8.13
N ARG A 22 6.17 14.23 8.83
CA ARG A 22 6.13 13.01 9.63
C ARG A 22 5.33 11.95 8.91
N TYR A 23 5.69 10.70 9.12
CA TYR A 23 5.09 9.55 8.43
C TYR A 23 4.61 8.55 9.45
N TYR A 24 3.31 8.28 9.45
CA TYR A 24 2.69 7.34 10.38
C TYR A 24 2.08 6.19 9.61
N VAL A 25 2.40 4.96 9.99
CA VAL A 25 1.87 3.75 9.38
C VAL A 25 0.87 3.12 10.32
N GLU A 26 -0.36 2.98 9.86
CA GLU A 26 -1.49 2.38 10.56
C GLU A 26 -1.80 2.94 11.96
N ASN A 27 -3.07 3.11 12.21
CA ASN A 27 -3.67 3.29 13.55
C ASN A 27 -3.17 4.42 14.44
N VAL A 28 -2.51 5.43 13.92
CA VAL A 28 -2.21 6.61 14.73
C VAL A 28 -3.32 7.61 14.50
N LYS A 29 -4.23 7.71 15.47
CA LYS A 29 -5.39 8.61 15.37
C LYS A 29 -5.27 9.83 16.28
N GLN A 30 -4.31 9.82 17.20
CA GLN A 30 -4.13 10.90 18.18
C GLN A 30 -2.70 11.40 18.15
N ASP A 31 -2.52 12.65 18.52
CA ASP A 31 -1.22 13.30 18.64
C ASP A 31 -0.42 13.36 17.35
N LEU A 32 -1.13 13.47 16.22
CA LEU A 32 -0.47 13.65 14.93
C LEU A 32 0.20 15.02 14.88
N GLN A 33 1.49 15.03 14.54
CA GLN A 33 2.24 16.26 14.37
C GLN A 33 2.25 16.65 12.90
N THR A 34 1.59 17.75 12.58
CA THR A 34 1.48 18.24 11.19
C THR A 34 2.70 19.09 10.81
N PRO A 35 3.06 19.15 9.53
CA PRO A 35 2.46 18.39 8.44
C PRO A 35 2.87 16.91 8.47
N CYS A 36 1.93 16.04 8.17
CA CYS A 36 2.22 14.60 8.23
C CYS A 36 1.41 13.80 7.20
N PHE A 37 1.90 12.58 6.96
CA PHE A 37 1.22 11.59 6.15
C PHE A 37 0.87 10.40 7.04
N THR A 38 -0.33 9.85 6.85
CA THR A 38 -0.67 8.55 7.41
C THR A 38 -0.89 7.58 6.25
N ILE A 39 -0.40 6.37 6.39
CA ILE A 39 -0.44 5.36 5.34
C ILE A 39 -1.15 4.12 5.90
N ASP A 40 -2.25 3.75 5.28
CA ASP A 40 -3.04 2.60 5.72
C ASP A 40 -3.33 1.66 4.55
N MET A 41 -3.41 0.38 4.87
CA MET A 41 -3.90 -0.63 3.95
C MET A 41 -5.40 -0.75 4.14
N LEU A 42 -6.17 -0.63 3.06
CA LEU A 42 -7.60 -0.88 3.10
C LEU A 42 -7.83 -2.39 3.10
N GLN A 43 -8.78 -2.89 2.37
CA GLN A 43 -9.08 -4.30 2.36
C GLN A 43 -8.25 -5.03 1.29
N PRO A 44 -7.15 -5.69 1.66
CA PRO A 44 -6.37 -6.44 0.68
C PRO A 44 -7.15 -7.66 0.21
N LEU A 45 -6.96 -8.00 -1.06
CA LEU A 45 -7.61 -9.13 -1.68
C LEU A 45 -6.56 -10.05 -2.28
N GLU A 46 -6.70 -11.34 -2.02
CA GLU A 46 -5.84 -12.35 -2.60
C GLU A 46 -6.71 -13.35 -3.34
N ARG A 47 -6.36 -13.64 -4.60
CA ARG A 47 -7.09 -14.59 -5.44
C ARG A 47 -6.12 -15.63 -5.96
N SER A 48 -6.40 -16.89 -5.69
CA SER A 48 -5.62 -17.99 -6.24
C SER A 48 -5.93 -18.14 -7.72
N ARG A 49 -4.89 -18.09 -8.55
CA ARG A 49 -5.00 -18.33 -9.99
C ARG A 49 -4.67 -19.79 -10.32
N SER A 50 -3.72 -20.36 -9.58
CA SER A 50 -3.32 -21.76 -9.67
C SER A 50 -2.76 -22.17 -8.32
N LYS A 51 -2.18 -23.37 -8.22
CA LYS A 51 -1.57 -23.84 -6.97
C LYS A 51 -0.39 -22.97 -6.54
N VAL A 52 0.27 -22.31 -7.50
CA VAL A 52 1.49 -21.55 -7.22
C VAL A 52 1.38 -20.07 -7.54
N LEU A 53 0.33 -19.64 -8.24
CA LEU A 53 0.14 -18.25 -8.63
C LEU A 53 -1.03 -17.62 -7.89
N TYR A 54 -0.77 -16.45 -7.31
CA TYR A 54 -1.76 -15.68 -6.58
C TYR A 54 -1.79 -14.25 -7.10
N ASP A 55 -2.97 -13.77 -7.44
CA ASP A 55 -3.18 -12.36 -7.76
C ASP A 55 -3.49 -11.62 -6.48
N ARG A 56 -2.73 -10.56 -6.21
CA ARG A 56 -2.89 -9.76 -5.02
C ARG A 56 -3.33 -8.35 -5.40
N THR A 57 -4.31 -7.85 -4.66
CA THR A 57 -4.81 -6.49 -4.80
C THR A 57 -4.62 -5.80 -3.46
N MET A 58 -3.79 -4.76 -3.45
CA MET A 58 -3.41 -4.04 -2.24
C MET A 58 -3.83 -2.58 -2.36
N PRO A 59 -5.03 -2.23 -1.90
CA PRO A 59 -5.48 -0.84 -1.92
C PRO A 59 -4.92 -0.09 -0.73
N VAL A 60 -4.20 0.99 -1.00
CA VAL A 60 -3.56 1.83 0.01
C VAL A 60 -4.25 3.18 0.02
N VAL A 61 -4.45 3.73 1.21
CA VAL A 61 -4.91 5.11 1.36
C VAL A 61 -3.85 5.91 2.10
N ILE A 62 -3.52 7.07 1.55
CA ILE A 62 -2.61 8.02 2.16
C ILE A 62 -3.41 9.24 2.56
N HIS A 63 -3.33 9.64 3.82
CA HIS A 63 -3.92 10.87 4.29
C HIS A 63 -2.81 11.89 4.47
N TYR A 64 -3.04 13.10 3.99
CA TYR A 64 -2.12 14.21 4.20
C TYR A 64 -2.79 15.28 5.06
N PHE A 65 -2.15 15.58 6.18
CA PHE A 65 -2.60 16.61 7.12
C PHE A 65 -1.71 17.85 6.98
N ASN A 66 -2.28 18.90 6.43
CA ASN A 66 -1.58 20.15 6.21
C ASN A 66 -1.72 21.04 7.45
N ASP A 67 -0.66 21.76 7.80
CA ASP A 67 -0.67 22.70 8.92
C ASP A 67 -1.03 24.15 8.50
N ASN A 68 -1.05 24.43 7.19
CA ASN A 68 -1.34 25.76 6.68
C ASN A 68 -2.82 25.92 6.30
N GLN A 69 -3.57 26.52 7.19
CA GLN A 69 -5.02 26.69 7.00
C GLN A 69 -5.38 27.70 5.90
N ASN A 70 -4.50 28.66 5.62
CA ASN A 70 -4.81 29.71 4.66
C ASN A 70 -4.74 29.24 3.20
N THR A 71 -3.88 28.26 2.92
CA THR A 71 -3.67 27.75 1.56
C THR A 71 -4.00 26.26 1.48
N LEU A 72 -4.84 25.78 2.37
CA LEU A 72 -5.10 24.37 2.56
C LEU A 72 -5.44 23.62 1.27
N LYS A 73 -6.42 24.13 0.51
CA LYS A 73 -6.88 23.45 -0.71
C LYS A 73 -5.81 23.46 -1.80
N LYS A 74 -5.21 24.62 -2.05
CA LYS A 74 -4.18 24.75 -3.08
C LYS A 74 -2.99 23.84 -2.78
N ASP A 75 -2.49 23.92 -1.55
CA ASP A 75 -1.35 23.10 -1.13
C ASP A 75 -1.68 21.61 -1.19
N SER A 76 -2.90 21.25 -0.82
CA SER A 76 -3.34 19.84 -0.88
C SER A 76 -3.45 19.34 -2.30
N TYR A 77 -3.92 20.16 -3.23
CA TYR A 77 -4.01 19.77 -4.64
C TYR A 77 -2.62 19.53 -5.23
N GLU A 78 -1.68 20.42 -4.97
CA GLU A 78 -0.30 20.26 -5.41
C GLU A 78 0.32 19.02 -4.77
N MET A 79 0.04 18.81 -3.49
CA MET A 79 0.53 17.65 -2.76
C MET A 79 -0.02 16.35 -3.37
N ALA A 80 -1.30 16.31 -3.71
CA ALA A 80 -1.92 15.15 -4.33
C ALA A 80 -1.19 14.75 -5.62
N GLU A 81 -0.90 15.73 -6.48
CA GLU A 81 -0.20 15.46 -7.73
C GLU A 81 1.22 14.93 -7.49
N ARG A 82 1.91 15.50 -6.52
CA ARG A 82 3.27 15.06 -6.19
C ARG A 82 3.29 13.65 -5.58
N VAL A 83 2.34 13.35 -4.73
CA VAL A 83 2.22 12.02 -4.12
C VAL A 83 1.93 10.97 -5.18
N ILE A 84 0.98 11.27 -6.07
CA ILE A 84 0.63 10.35 -7.16
C ILE A 84 1.85 10.09 -8.04
N GLU A 85 2.57 11.14 -8.41
CA GLU A 85 3.76 11.00 -9.23
C GLU A 85 4.81 10.12 -8.57
N CYS A 86 5.03 10.29 -7.28
CA CYS A 86 6.05 9.52 -6.57
C CYS A 86 5.63 8.07 -6.28
N LEU A 87 4.34 7.78 -6.19
CA LEU A 87 3.83 6.46 -5.83
C LEU A 87 3.26 5.66 -7.00
N GLU A 88 3.24 6.24 -8.22
CA GLU A 88 2.72 5.53 -9.39
C GLU A 88 3.47 4.21 -9.63
N TYR A 89 4.78 4.21 -9.43
CA TYR A 89 5.61 3.01 -9.52
C TYR A 89 6.25 2.77 -8.17
N LEU A 90 5.91 1.64 -7.57
CA LEU A 90 6.38 1.29 -6.23
C LEU A 90 7.41 0.17 -6.31
N PRO A 91 8.66 0.41 -5.88
CA PRO A 91 9.65 -0.65 -5.83
C PRO A 91 9.43 -1.55 -4.61
N VAL A 92 9.26 -2.82 -4.87
CA VAL A 92 9.09 -3.85 -3.82
C VAL A 92 9.90 -5.08 -4.22
N ASP A 93 10.84 -5.49 -3.39
CA ASP A 93 11.63 -6.71 -3.61
C ASP A 93 12.20 -6.84 -5.03
N ASN A 94 12.95 -5.90 -5.52
CA ASN A 94 13.53 -5.91 -6.87
C ASN A 94 12.50 -5.86 -8.01
N ALA A 95 11.24 -5.66 -7.71
CA ALA A 95 10.18 -5.50 -8.70
C ALA A 95 9.63 -4.08 -8.63
N LEU A 96 9.02 -3.65 -9.71
CA LEU A 96 8.37 -2.35 -9.79
C LEU A 96 6.88 -2.58 -10.02
N ILE A 97 6.06 -2.18 -9.06
CA ILE A 97 4.62 -2.38 -9.12
C ILE A 97 3.95 -1.07 -9.49
N ARG A 98 3.12 -1.10 -10.52
CA ARG A 98 2.40 0.08 -10.95
C ARG A 98 1.12 0.26 -10.16
N GLY A 99 0.88 1.50 -9.68
CA GLY A 99 -0.36 1.86 -9.03
C GLY A 99 -1.49 2.02 -10.04
N GLU A 100 -2.67 1.56 -9.67
CA GLU A 100 -3.88 1.61 -10.47
C GLU A 100 -5.01 2.25 -9.67
N ASN A 101 -6.09 2.64 -10.35
CA ASN A 101 -7.27 3.22 -9.72
C ASN A 101 -6.92 4.37 -8.78
N ILE A 102 -6.05 5.24 -9.27
CA ILE A 102 -5.56 6.38 -8.48
C ILE A 102 -6.63 7.45 -8.45
N LYS A 103 -7.02 7.85 -7.25
CA LYS A 103 -7.99 8.93 -7.06
C LYS A 103 -7.69 9.64 -5.75
N TRP A 104 -8.18 10.86 -5.63
CA TRP A 104 -8.01 11.62 -4.40
C TRP A 104 -9.18 12.56 -4.20
N LEU A 105 -9.42 12.91 -2.93
CA LEU A 105 -10.49 13.82 -2.54
C LEU A 105 -10.13 14.49 -1.22
N MET A 106 -10.82 15.58 -0.94
CA MET A 106 -10.71 16.28 0.34
C MET A 106 -11.90 15.91 1.21
N VAL A 107 -11.63 15.43 2.42
CA VAL A 107 -12.67 15.08 3.41
C VAL A 107 -12.32 15.77 4.72
N ASN A 108 -13.18 16.66 5.19
CA ASN A 108 -12.96 17.40 6.45
C ASN A 108 -11.57 18.06 6.51
N ASP A 109 -11.19 18.71 5.42
CA ASP A 109 -9.90 19.39 5.27
C ASP A 109 -8.68 18.47 5.30
N VAL A 110 -8.89 17.18 5.12
CA VAL A 110 -7.82 16.19 4.99
C VAL A 110 -7.80 15.64 3.58
N LEU A 111 -6.63 15.62 2.98
CA LEU A 111 -6.46 15.02 1.66
C LEU A 111 -6.36 13.50 1.79
N GLU A 112 -7.19 12.79 1.04
CA GLU A 112 -7.14 11.33 0.97
C GLU A 112 -6.78 10.91 -0.44
N ILE A 113 -5.74 10.09 -0.56
CA ILE A 113 -5.25 9.59 -1.85
C ILE A 113 -5.34 8.07 -1.83
N PHE A 114 -6.01 7.51 -2.84
CA PHE A 114 -6.22 6.07 -2.97
C PHE A 114 -5.42 5.55 -4.14
N ILE A 115 -4.62 4.53 -3.90
CA ILE A 115 -3.82 3.87 -4.94
C ILE A 115 -3.93 2.37 -4.71
N THR A 116 -4.24 1.63 -5.76
CA THR A 116 -4.32 0.17 -5.68
C THR A 116 -3.13 -0.44 -6.40
N TYR A 117 -2.40 -1.30 -5.70
CA TYR A 117 -1.28 -2.04 -6.27
C TYR A 117 -1.73 -3.47 -6.54
N ARG A 118 -1.70 -3.87 -7.80
CA ARG A 118 -2.05 -5.22 -8.23
C ARG A 118 -0.82 -5.91 -8.79
N PHE A 119 -0.60 -7.13 -8.32
CA PHE A 119 0.54 -7.90 -8.77
C PHE A 119 0.27 -9.37 -8.54
N THR A 120 1.06 -10.20 -9.24
CA THR A 120 0.97 -11.65 -9.12
C THR A 120 2.20 -12.13 -8.37
N THR A 121 1.99 -12.96 -7.37
CA THR A 121 3.07 -13.59 -6.63
C THR A 121 3.08 -15.08 -6.87
N THR A 122 4.27 -15.65 -6.79
CA THR A 122 4.47 -17.09 -6.88
C THR A 122 4.70 -17.61 -5.47
N LYS A 123 3.93 -18.61 -5.09
CA LYS A 123 4.14 -19.30 -3.83
C LYS A 123 5.04 -20.49 -4.08
N VAL A 124 6.19 -20.53 -3.40
CA VAL A 124 7.06 -21.67 -3.47
C VAL A 124 6.46 -22.78 -2.61
N VAL A 125 6.13 -23.89 -3.24
CA VAL A 125 5.64 -25.06 -2.54
C VAL A 125 6.79 -26.05 -2.40
N ASP A 126 7.09 -26.46 -1.18
CA ASP A 126 8.06 -27.52 -0.93
C ASP A 126 7.51 -28.82 -1.50
N VAL A 127 8.23 -29.40 -2.47
CA VAL A 127 7.81 -30.61 -3.15
C VAL A 127 7.61 -31.77 -2.16
N GLU A 128 8.48 -31.87 -1.18
CA GLU A 128 8.38 -32.93 -0.15
C GLU A 128 7.14 -32.74 0.72
N ASP A 129 6.90 -31.52 1.20
CA ASP A 129 5.70 -31.21 1.98
C ASP A 129 4.44 -31.38 1.15
N SER A 130 4.47 -30.98 -0.12
CA SER A 130 3.34 -31.15 -1.03
C SER A 130 2.99 -32.61 -1.24
N MET A 131 3.98 -33.46 -1.38
CA MET A 131 3.76 -34.89 -1.54
C MET A 131 3.17 -35.51 -0.27
N THR A 132 3.66 -35.11 0.88
CA THR A 132 3.12 -35.55 2.16
C THR A 132 1.66 -35.13 2.32
N ASP A 133 1.34 -33.89 2.02
CA ASP A 133 -0.03 -33.37 2.09
C ASP A 133 -0.96 -34.11 1.13
N LEU A 134 -0.51 -34.38 -0.08
CA LEU A 134 -1.29 -35.13 -1.05
C LEU A 134 -1.57 -36.55 -0.58
N ASN A 135 -0.60 -37.22 -0.01
CA ASN A 135 -0.77 -38.56 0.52
C ASN A 135 -1.79 -38.56 1.67
N GLN A 136 -1.73 -37.60 2.57
CA GLN A 136 -2.69 -37.47 3.65
C GLN A 136 -4.10 -37.19 3.12
N ALA A 137 -4.22 -36.32 2.14
CA ALA A 137 -5.49 -36.00 1.54
C ALA A 137 -6.11 -37.20 0.86
N ASN A 138 -5.33 -38.02 0.18
CA ASN A 138 -5.81 -39.25 -0.46
C ASN A 138 -6.37 -40.24 0.55
N ILE A 139 -5.78 -40.31 1.73
CA ILE A 139 -6.23 -41.21 2.78
C ILE A 139 -7.54 -40.72 3.40
N ASN A 140 -7.66 -39.41 3.62
CA ASN A 140 -8.75 -38.85 4.44
C ASN A 140 -9.93 -38.34 3.65
N THR A 141 -9.76 -37.71 2.50
CA THR A 141 -10.79 -36.91 1.85
C THR A 141 -10.92 -37.15 0.35
N ARG A 142 -10.04 -37.90 -0.19
CA ARG A 142 -10.13 -38.25 -1.60
C ARG A 142 -10.55 -39.71 -1.81
#